data_7053124b48781198f07a901a9252fe3a
#
_entry.id   7053124b48781198f07a901a9252fe3a
#
_cell.length_a   1.000
_cell.length_b   1.000
_cell.length_c   1.000
_cell.angle_alpha   90.00
_cell.angle_beta   90.00
_cell.angle_gamma   90.00
#
_symmetry.space_group_name_H-M   'P 1'
#
loop_
_entity.id
_entity.type
_entity.pdbx_description
1 polymer ?
#
loop_
_entity_poly.entity_id
_entity_poly.type
_entity_poly.pdbx_seq_one_letter_code
_entity_poly.pdbx_strand_id
1 'polypeptide(L)'
;MKFLPLLLLLACHSLWAKDILWMNNGDRLTGTIEEIGDESVRISLPYTGAVTVKRDAIKRWRLEHQDKPKATAKGGFTLFKDEQDERNAWLWTGSGDLNIKLKHKDKHTNNVNFKGKTELANLDWRYSLSGEYSYETSDSVTDSHDYKLNPTIDYFFNQQWFVRSSLNAEYDMLDSNYLNLDYGAGPGYRFWNERRRRLEFVAQTGLRKIYVREDSGIGVLFRGNRIIDYPFASMNWDYRQPIPLWREKLELFSQGRYLTYLDQPSPYFIRNRDITGSVGLRYYFNDHLRLSWSSEMEWEDGEVHFVGLEQKYKETEFRHLLNLGASF
;
A
#
# COMPACT_ATOMS: atom_id res chain seq x y z
N MET A 1 23.94 -11.47 -21.70
CA MET A 1 22.74 -11.64 -22.52
C MET A 1 22.16 -13.04 -22.30
N LYS A 2 21.18 -13.22 -21.40
CA LYS A 2 20.33 -14.43 -21.24
C LYS A 2 19.31 -14.23 -20.10
N PHE A 3 18.38 -13.23 -20.24
CA PHE A 3 17.24 -13.05 -19.33
C PHE A 3 15.96 -12.70 -20.11
N LEU A 4 15.66 -13.48 -21.16
CA LEU A 4 14.47 -13.27 -21.99
C LEU A 4 13.37 -14.36 -21.90
N PRO A 5 13.36 -15.34 -20.98
CA PRO A 5 12.20 -16.23 -20.91
C PRO A 5 11.24 -16.00 -19.75
N LEU A 6 11.41 -14.97 -18.90
CA LEU A 6 10.51 -14.77 -17.75
C LEU A 6 9.30 -13.86 -18.04
N LEU A 7 9.29 -13.20 -19.21
CA LEU A 7 8.19 -12.29 -19.59
C LEU A 7 7.02 -12.97 -20.29
N LEU A 8 7.13 -14.25 -20.61
CA LEU A 8 6.11 -14.99 -21.38
C LEU A 8 5.12 -15.80 -20.53
N LEU A 9 5.24 -15.79 -19.21
CA LEU A 9 4.36 -16.53 -18.29
C LEU A 9 3.23 -15.69 -17.68
N LEU A 10 3.13 -14.41 -18.02
CA LEU A 10 2.06 -13.50 -17.55
C LEU A 10 0.86 -13.39 -18.51
N ALA A 11 0.81 -14.17 -19.57
CA ALA A 11 -0.41 -14.36 -20.34
C ALA A 11 -1.34 -15.39 -19.66
N CYS A 12 -1.54 -15.26 -18.34
CA CYS A 12 -2.66 -15.92 -17.68
C CYS A 12 -3.94 -15.28 -18.17
N HIS A 13 -4.64 -16.00 -19.02
CA HIS A 13 -5.99 -15.77 -19.48
C HIS A 13 -6.83 -15.30 -18.31
N SER A 14 -7.43 -14.12 -18.45
CA SER A 14 -8.53 -13.68 -17.59
C SER A 14 -9.58 -14.78 -17.62
N LEU A 15 -9.58 -15.63 -16.60
CA LEU A 15 -10.72 -16.46 -16.24
C LEU A 15 -11.82 -15.46 -15.88
N TRP A 16 -12.65 -15.13 -16.86
CA TRP A 16 -13.83 -14.33 -16.66
C TRP A 16 -14.69 -15.11 -15.67
N ALA A 17 -14.71 -14.64 -14.46
CA ALA A 17 -15.61 -15.11 -13.44
C ALA A 17 -17.03 -15.00 -14.02
N LYS A 18 -17.82 -16.07 -13.98
CA LYS A 18 -19.14 -16.16 -14.56
C LYS A 18 -20.14 -16.41 -13.46
N ASP A 19 -21.27 -15.71 -13.52
CA ASP A 19 -22.40 -15.97 -12.65
C ASP A 19 -22.95 -17.38 -12.87
N ILE A 20 -23.49 -17.96 -11.82
CA ILE A 20 -23.98 -19.34 -11.84
C ILE A 20 -25.39 -19.39 -11.28
N LEU A 21 -26.32 -19.98 -12.05
CA LEU A 21 -27.63 -20.40 -11.57
C LEU A 21 -27.64 -21.93 -11.41
N TRP A 22 -28.09 -22.43 -10.26
CA TRP A 22 -28.40 -23.84 -10.04
C TRP A 22 -29.91 -24.01 -10.05
N MET A 23 -30.39 -24.87 -10.92
CA MET A 23 -31.77 -25.18 -11.12
C MET A 23 -32.25 -26.24 -10.14
N ASN A 24 -33.58 -26.28 -9.86
CA ASN A 24 -34.19 -27.31 -9.01
C ASN A 24 -34.06 -28.73 -9.61
N ASN A 25 -33.99 -28.84 -10.92
CA ASN A 25 -33.78 -30.09 -11.63
C ASN A 25 -32.31 -30.58 -11.65
N GLY A 26 -31.39 -29.85 -11.02
CA GLY A 26 -29.97 -30.17 -10.96
C GLY A 26 -29.12 -29.55 -12.07
N ASP A 27 -29.71 -28.88 -13.04
CA ASP A 27 -28.96 -28.18 -14.10
C ASP A 27 -28.21 -26.99 -13.56
N ARG A 28 -27.18 -26.61 -14.32
CA ARG A 28 -26.34 -25.45 -14.01
C ARG A 28 -26.21 -24.57 -15.24
N LEU A 29 -26.62 -23.30 -15.12
CA LEU A 29 -26.40 -22.27 -16.14
C LEU A 29 -25.23 -21.40 -15.70
N THR A 30 -24.28 -21.14 -16.60
CA THR A 30 -23.09 -20.33 -16.35
C THR A 30 -23.02 -19.23 -17.39
N GLY A 31 -23.12 -17.96 -16.94
CA GLY A 31 -23.17 -16.81 -17.83
C GLY A 31 -23.05 -15.50 -17.05
N THR A 32 -23.63 -14.43 -17.55
CA THR A 32 -23.74 -13.14 -16.88
C THR A 32 -25.21 -12.88 -16.54
N ILE A 33 -25.54 -12.73 -15.26
CA ILE A 33 -26.89 -12.38 -14.83
C ILE A 33 -27.09 -10.90 -15.11
N GLU A 34 -28.02 -10.60 -16.02
CA GLU A 34 -28.34 -9.24 -16.46
C GLU A 34 -29.39 -8.59 -15.56
N GLU A 35 -30.37 -9.37 -15.09
CA GLU A 35 -31.49 -8.86 -14.32
C GLU A 35 -32.03 -9.92 -13.34
N ILE A 36 -32.36 -9.49 -12.13
CA ILE A 36 -33.03 -10.30 -11.11
C ILE A 36 -34.35 -9.63 -10.77
N GLY A 37 -35.43 -10.11 -11.36
CA GLY A 37 -36.77 -9.68 -11.04
C GLY A 37 -37.47 -10.54 -9.98
N ASP A 38 -38.67 -10.15 -9.57
CA ASP A 38 -39.46 -10.89 -8.56
C ASP A 38 -39.91 -12.24 -9.06
N GLU A 39 -40.23 -12.37 -10.35
CA GLU A 39 -40.80 -13.58 -10.95
C GLU A 39 -39.77 -14.35 -11.81
N SER A 40 -38.72 -13.70 -12.26
CA SER A 40 -37.72 -14.31 -13.18
C SER A 40 -36.37 -13.69 -13.06
N VAL A 41 -35.35 -14.46 -13.50
CA VAL A 41 -33.92 -14.05 -13.60
C VAL A 41 -33.53 -14.14 -15.07
N ARG A 42 -32.89 -13.09 -15.61
CA ARG A 42 -32.37 -13.06 -16.96
C ARG A 42 -30.84 -13.25 -16.91
N ILE A 43 -30.39 -14.29 -17.60
CA ILE A 43 -28.97 -14.65 -17.69
C ILE A 43 -28.52 -14.70 -19.16
N SER A 44 -27.44 -14.03 -19.49
CA SER A 44 -26.78 -14.11 -20.80
C SER A 44 -25.80 -15.26 -20.81
N LEU A 45 -26.05 -16.25 -21.66
CA LEU A 45 -25.20 -17.42 -21.83
C LEU A 45 -24.27 -17.24 -23.04
N PRO A 46 -23.00 -17.70 -22.97
CA PRO A 46 -22.02 -17.49 -24.04
C PRO A 46 -22.40 -18.13 -25.39
N TYR A 47 -23.29 -19.12 -25.36
CA TYR A 47 -23.59 -19.96 -26.54
C TYR A 47 -24.99 -19.73 -27.11
N THR A 48 -25.94 -19.18 -26.30
CA THR A 48 -27.36 -19.09 -26.69
C THR A 48 -27.94 -17.69 -26.54
N GLY A 49 -27.15 -16.72 -26.02
CA GLY A 49 -27.62 -15.37 -25.70
C GLY A 49 -28.42 -15.32 -24.39
N ALA A 50 -29.29 -14.31 -24.25
CA ALA A 50 -30.03 -14.09 -23.03
C ALA A 50 -31.20 -15.08 -22.88
N VAL A 51 -31.27 -15.75 -21.73
CA VAL A 51 -32.33 -16.68 -21.34
C VAL A 51 -32.99 -16.16 -20.08
N THR A 52 -34.35 -16.15 -20.08
CA THR A 52 -35.14 -15.82 -18.91
C THR A 52 -35.58 -17.09 -18.18
N VAL A 53 -35.24 -17.20 -16.92
CA VAL A 53 -35.52 -18.35 -16.06
C VAL A 53 -36.50 -17.94 -14.98
N LYS A 54 -37.59 -18.69 -14.80
CA LYS A 54 -38.53 -18.45 -13.71
C LYS A 54 -37.86 -18.66 -12.37
N ARG A 55 -38.14 -17.79 -11.41
CA ARG A 55 -37.50 -17.80 -10.09
C ARG A 55 -37.79 -19.05 -9.27
N ASP A 56 -38.97 -19.61 -9.40
CA ASP A 56 -39.40 -20.87 -8.79
C ASP A 56 -38.63 -22.10 -9.28
N ALA A 57 -38.06 -22.03 -10.49
CA ALA A 57 -37.20 -23.07 -11.05
C ALA A 57 -35.73 -23.00 -10.54
N ILE A 58 -35.37 -21.93 -9.85
CA ILE A 58 -33.98 -21.68 -9.39
C ILE A 58 -33.83 -22.12 -7.94
N LYS A 59 -32.89 -23.03 -7.67
CA LYS A 59 -32.56 -23.50 -6.32
C LYS A 59 -31.68 -22.50 -5.58
N ARG A 60 -30.69 -21.94 -6.28
CA ARG A 60 -29.76 -20.91 -5.78
C ARG A 60 -29.03 -20.26 -6.94
N TRP A 61 -28.47 -19.08 -6.71
CA TRP A 61 -27.53 -18.43 -7.65
C TRP A 61 -26.32 -17.94 -6.94
N ARG A 62 -25.25 -17.78 -7.70
CA ARG A 62 -24.02 -17.12 -7.29
C ARG A 62 -23.73 -16.05 -8.31
N LEU A 63 -23.65 -14.81 -7.84
CA LEU A 63 -23.27 -13.66 -8.65
C LEU A 63 -21.80 -13.40 -8.42
N GLU A 64 -20.98 -13.74 -9.37
CA GLU A 64 -19.54 -13.49 -9.27
C GLU A 64 -19.21 -12.02 -9.56
N HIS A 65 -20.18 -11.28 -10.19
CA HIS A 65 -20.08 -9.84 -10.44
C HIS A 65 -20.72 -8.96 -9.35
N GLN A 66 -21.42 -9.50 -8.36
CA GLN A 66 -22.05 -8.72 -7.29
C GLN A 66 -21.25 -8.62 -6.00
N ASP A 67 -20.09 -9.25 -5.91
CA ASP A 67 -19.11 -8.91 -4.89
C ASP A 67 -18.23 -7.71 -5.33
N LYS A 68 -18.84 -6.74 -6.02
CA LYS A 68 -18.38 -5.36 -5.83
C LYS A 68 -18.68 -5.08 -4.36
N PRO A 69 -17.68 -4.82 -3.50
CA PRO A 69 -17.96 -4.58 -2.11
C PRO A 69 -19.00 -3.46 -2.06
N LYS A 70 -20.22 -3.76 -1.56
CA LYS A 70 -21.04 -2.70 -1.02
C LYS A 70 -20.08 -1.98 -0.10
N ALA A 71 -19.91 -0.67 -0.30
CA ALA A 71 -19.18 0.21 0.59
C ALA A 71 -19.89 0.28 1.96
N THR A 72 -20.05 -0.86 2.60
CA THR A 72 -20.46 -1.02 3.98
C THR A 72 -19.20 -1.27 4.79
N ALA A 73 -18.24 -0.35 4.68
CA ALA A 73 -17.29 -0.18 5.75
C ALA A 73 -18.09 0.38 6.94
N LYS A 74 -18.42 -0.50 7.89
CA LYS A 74 -18.75 -0.06 9.24
C LYS A 74 -17.48 0.62 9.76
N GLY A 75 -17.42 1.95 9.75
CA GLY A 75 -16.27 2.72 10.18
C GLY A 75 -15.67 3.62 9.10
N GLY A 76 -16.45 4.17 8.20
CA GLY A 76 -16.08 5.25 7.29
C GLY A 76 -17.24 6.19 7.07
N PHE A 77 -16.96 7.37 6.53
CA PHE A 77 -17.99 8.35 6.20
C PHE A 77 -18.23 8.34 4.69
N THR A 78 -19.51 8.23 4.28
CA THR A 78 -19.91 8.46 2.90
C THR A 78 -19.99 9.97 2.69
N LEU A 79 -19.07 10.55 1.90
CA LEU A 79 -19.01 11.99 1.66
C LEU A 79 -19.92 12.43 0.51
N PHE A 80 -19.96 11.64 -0.56
CA PHE A 80 -20.74 11.95 -1.75
C PHE A 80 -21.48 10.68 -2.15
N LYS A 81 -22.80 10.76 -2.20
CA LYS A 81 -23.66 9.70 -2.67
C LYS A 81 -24.35 10.22 -3.93
N ASP A 82 -24.12 9.58 -5.06
CA ASP A 82 -24.93 9.81 -6.24
C ASP A 82 -26.26 9.08 -6.03
N GLU A 83 -27.37 9.83 -6.00
CA GLU A 83 -28.71 9.27 -5.81
C GLU A 83 -29.11 8.31 -6.95
N GLN A 84 -28.48 8.45 -8.13
CA GLN A 84 -28.73 7.61 -9.30
C GLN A 84 -27.82 6.36 -9.36
N ASP A 85 -26.65 6.38 -8.72
CA ASP A 85 -25.74 5.24 -8.69
C ASP A 85 -25.07 5.05 -7.31
N GLU A 86 -25.70 4.25 -6.45
CA GLU A 86 -25.14 3.89 -5.14
C GLU A 86 -23.72 3.27 -5.22
N ARG A 87 -23.32 2.77 -6.40
CA ARG A 87 -21.99 2.17 -6.63
C ARG A 87 -20.89 3.20 -6.71
N ASN A 88 -21.21 4.46 -7.04
CA ASN A 88 -20.26 5.57 -7.15
C ASN A 88 -20.11 6.40 -5.87
N ALA A 89 -20.63 5.91 -4.75
CA ALA A 89 -20.46 6.60 -3.48
C ALA A 89 -18.98 6.68 -3.08
N TRP A 90 -18.55 7.86 -2.67
CA TRP A 90 -17.23 8.07 -2.11
C TRP A 90 -17.19 7.65 -0.64
N LEU A 91 -16.28 6.75 -0.33
CA LEU A 91 -16.04 6.29 1.04
C LEU A 91 -14.76 6.96 1.56
N TRP A 92 -14.88 7.63 2.69
CA TRP A 92 -13.75 8.19 3.42
C TRP A 92 -13.46 7.36 4.65
N THR A 93 -12.22 6.90 4.77
CA THR A 93 -11.74 6.13 5.92
C THR A 93 -10.44 6.75 6.42
N GLY A 94 -10.14 6.55 7.70
CA GLY A 94 -8.91 7.04 8.26
C GLY A 94 -8.44 6.24 9.47
N SER A 95 -7.16 6.42 9.80
CA SER A 95 -6.57 5.82 10.99
C SER A 95 -5.40 6.66 11.49
N GLY A 96 -5.19 6.64 12.80
CA GLY A 96 -4.02 7.23 13.44
C GLY A 96 -3.46 6.27 14.48
N ASP A 97 -2.15 6.21 14.59
CA ASP A 97 -1.41 5.42 15.58
C ASP A 97 -0.45 6.34 16.31
N LEU A 98 -0.44 6.29 17.64
CA LEU A 98 0.44 7.06 18.49
C LEU A 98 1.33 6.13 19.30
N ASN A 99 2.62 6.39 19.27
CA ASN A 99 3.60 5.74 20.13
C ASN A 99 4.32 6.81 20.96
N ILE A 100 4.36 6.63 22.27
CA ILE A 100 5.10 7.48 23.19
C ILE A 100 5.99 6.60 24.04
N LYS A 101 7.29 6.87 24.04
CA LYS A 101 8.26 6.16 24.84
C LYS A 101 9.01 7.19 25.72
N LEU A 102 8.87 7.02 27.02
CA LEU A 102 9.59 7.83 28.02
C LEU A 102 10.54 6.90 28.76
N LYS A 103 11.82 7.19 28.71
CA LYS A 103 12.85 6.41 29.41
C LYS A 103 13.63 7.33 30.34
N HIS A 104 13.62 6.98 31.63
CA HIS A 104 14.35 7.67 32.67
C HIS A 104 15.28 6.69 33.36
N LYS A 105 16.56 6.71 32.97
CA LYS A 105 17.61 5.91 33.62
C LYS A 105 18.87 6.76 33.70
N ASP A 106 19.99 6.31 33.13
CA ASP A 106 21.23 7.09 33.05
C ASP A 106 21.13 8.24 32.02
N LYS A 107 20.23 8.08 31.04
CA LYS A 107 19.83 9.11 30.07
C LYS A 107 18.31 9.29 30.08
N HIS A 108 17.87 10.52 29.89
CA HIS A 108 16.46 10.87 29.74
C HIS A 108 16.12 10.87 28.25
N THR A 109 15.45 9.82 27.77
CA THR A 109 15.03 9.72 26.37
C THR A 109 13.52 9.90 26.29
N ASN A 110 13.06 10.85 25.47
CA ASN A 110 11.67 11.03 25.09
C ASN A 110 11.53 10.77 23.60
N ASN A 111 10.66 9.86 23.22
CA ASN A 111 10.35 9.58 21.83
C ASN A 111 8.84 9.68 21.63
N VAL A 112 8.44 10.44 20.61
CA VAL A 112 7.05 10.55 20.16
C VAL A 112 7.02 10.24 18.69
N ASN A 113 6.22 9.22 18.32
CA ASN A 113 5.98 8.89 16.94
C ASN A 113 4.47 8.85 16.68
N PHE A 114 4.05 9.58 15.65
CA PHE A 114 2.66 9.62 15.19
C PHE A 114 2.59 9.18 13.73
N LYS A 115 1.74 8.19 13.43
CA LYS A 115 1.44 7.75 12.07
C LYS A 115 -0.03 7.98 11.76
N GLY A 116 -0.32 8.67 10.66
CA GLY A 116 -1.69 8.91 10.20
C GLY A 116 -1.89 8.41 8.78
N LYS A 117 -3.08 7.91 8.49
CA LYS A 117 -3.49 7.54 7.14
C LYS A 117 -4.94 7.90 6.91
N THR A 118 -5.22 8.49 5.75
CA THR A 118 -6.59 8.71 5.28
C THR A 118 -6.72 8.22 3.84
N GLU A 119 -7.89 7.71 3.48
CA GLU A 119 -8.19 7.19 2.16
C GLU A 119 -9.60 7.61 1.76
N LEU A 120 -9.73 8.23 0.59
CA LEU A 120 -10.99 8.57 -0.06
C LEU A 120 -11.08 7.76 -1.35
N ALA A 121 -12.06 6.87 -1.45
CA ALA A 121 -12.16 5.94 -2.56
C ALA A 121 -13.59 5.78 -3.07
N ASN A 122 -13.71 5.54 -4.37
CA ASN A 122 -14.90 5.02 -5.03
C ASN A 122 -14.53 3.77 -5.86
N LEU A 123 -15.33 3.42 -6.86
CA LEU A 123 -15.06 2.25 -7.71
C LEU A 123 -13.83 2.42 -8.61
N ASP A 124 -13.63 3.64 -9.11
CA ASP A 124 -12.63 3.92 -10.14
C ASP A 124 -11.39 4.63 -9.57
N TRP A 125 -11.54 5.37 -8.47
CA TRP A 125 -10.49 6.19 -7.91
C TRP A 125 -10.23 5.90 -6.45
N ARG A 126 -8.97 5.99 -6.05
CA ARG A 126 -8.54 5.99 -4.65
C ARG A 126 -7.49 7.05 -4.44
N TYR A 127 -7.78 8.02 -3.57
CA TYR A 127 -6.83 9.01 -3.08
C TYR A 127 -6.43 8.62 -1.68
N SER A 128 -5.14 8.44 -1.42
CA SER A 128 -4.65 8.11 -0.09
C SER A 128 -3.57 9.12 0.31
N LEU A 129 -3.59 9.49 1.57
CA LEU A 129 -2.57 10.29 2.20
C LEU A 129 -2.12 9.60 3.47
N SER A 130 -0.85 9.25 3.57
CA SER A 130 -0.24 8.81 4.83
C SER A 130 0.87 9.75 5.24
N GLY A 131 1.04 9.91 6.53
CA GLY A 131 2.08 10.73 7.11
C GLY A 131 2.63 10.13 8.40
N GLU A 132 3.87 10.42 8.68
CA GLU A 132 4.55 10.05 9.91
C GLU A 132 5.31 11.26 10.45
N TYR A 133 5.24 11.44 11.76
CA TYR A 133 6.03 12.40 12.51
C TYR A 133 6.81 11.64 13.57
N SER A 134 8.13 11.85 13.63
CA SER A 134 9.01 11.26 14.62
C SER A 134 9.83 12.35 15.29
N TYR A 135 9.85 12.33 16.61
CA TYR A 135 10.67 13.25 17.42
C TYR A 135 11.29 12.49 18.58
N GLU A 136 12.61 12.50 18.66
CA GLU A 136 13.36 11.88 19.74
C GLU A 136 14.37 12.85 20.35
N THR A 137 14.43 12.88 21.68
CA THR A 137 15.45 13.63 22.43
C THR A 137 16.14 12.74 23.44
N SER A 138 17.44 12.94 23.63
CA SER A 138 18.23 12.28 24.66
C SER A 138 19.03 13.35 25.41
N ASP A 139 18.83 13.42 26.73
CA ASP A 139 19.48 14.42 27.61
C ASP A 139 19.36 15.86 27.09
N SER A 140 18.17 16.24 26.62
CA SER A 140 17.84 17.54 26.02
C SER A 140 18.53 17.84 24.67
N VAL A 141 19.19 16.86 24.07
CA VAL A 141 19.68 16.94 22.68
C VAL A 141 18.66 16.25 21.77
N THR A 142 18.34 16.86 20.64
CA THR A 142 17.44 16.24 19.64
C THR A 142 18.24 15.22 18.83
N ASP A 143 17.81 13.96 18.89
CA ASP A 143 18.43 12.84 18.17
C ASP A 143 17.74 12.54 16.85
N SER A 144 16.41 12.81 16.74
CA SER A 144 15.64 12.64 15.51
C SER A 144 14.51 13.66 15.46
N HIS A 145 14.24 14.20 14.26
CA HIS A 145 13.13 15.10 14.00
C HIS A 145 12.70 15.02 12.55
N ASP A 146 11.82 14.07 12.27
CA ASP A 146 11.51 13.61 10.92
C ASP A 146 10.03 13.77 10.59
N TYR A 147 9.76 14.11 9.34
CA TYR A 147 8.41 14.17 8.75
C TYR A 147 8.40 13.34 7.47
N LYS A 148 7.46 12.41 7.37
CA LYS A 148 7.20 11.66 6.14
C LYS A 148 5.79 11.93 5.67
N LEU A 149 5.62 12.20 4.36
CA LEU A 149 4.34 12.42 3.73
C LEU A 149 4.27 11.64 2.43
N ASN A 150 3.20 10.84 2.28
CA ASN A 150 3.05 9.96 1.11
C ASN A 150 1.64 10.02 0.54
N PRO A 151 1.33 11.02 -0.33
CA PRO A 151 0.12 11.03 -1.14
C PRO A 151 0.22 10.02 -2.29
N THR A 152 -0.89 9.30 -2.53
CA THR A 152 -1.03 8.40 -3.68
C THR A 152 -2.37 8.59 -4.37
N ILE A 153 -2.38 8.40 -5.68
CA ILE A 153 -3.58 8.42 -6.52
C ILE A 153 -3.59 7.13 -7.33
N ASP A 154 -4.68 6.37 -7.21
CA ASP A 154 -4.90 5.15 -7.97
C ASP A 154 -6.11 5.31 -8.88
N TYR A 155 -5.98 4.86 -10.12
CA TYR A 155 -7.07 4.72 -11.07
C TYR A 155 -7.27 3.25 -11.41
N PHE A 156 -8.48 2.72 -11.18
CA PHE A 156 -8.85 1.32 -11.36
C PHE A 156 -9.50 1.10 -12.74
N PHE A 157 -8.87 0.33 -13.60
CA PHE A 157 -9.46 -0.14 -14.85
C PHE A 157 -10.53 -1.20 -14.63
N ASN A 158 -10.35 -1.99 -13.57
CA ASN A 158 -11.28 -3.02 -13.08
C ASN A 158 -11.02 -3.28 -11.59
N GLN A 159 -11.65 -4.29 -11.01
CA GLN A 159 -11.53 -4.59 -9.57
C GLN A 159 -10.10 -4.99 -9.14
N GLN A 160 -9.27 -5.46 -10.07
CA GLN A 160 -7.94 -6.00 -9.82
C GLN A 160 -6.82 -5.08 -10.30
N TRP A 161 -6.91 -4.56 -11.53
CA TRP A 161 -5.86 -3.76 -12.15
C TRP A 161 -6.06 -2.28 -11.94
N PHE A 162 -5.00 -1.60 -11.56
CA PHE A 162 -4.98 -0.14 -11.41
C PHE A 162 -3.62 0.42 -11.80
N VAL A 163 -3.57 1.73 -12.01
CA VAL A 163 -2.32 2.51 -12.10
C VAL A 163 -2.23 3.39 -10.86
N ARG A 164 -1.07 3.41 -10.24
CA ARG A 164 -0.73 4.27 -9.11
C ARG A 164 0.22 5.36 -9.55
N SER A 165 -0.04 6.60 -9.14
CA SER A 165 0.92 7.68 -9.02
C SER A 165 1.18 7.95 -7.54
N SER A 166 2.43 8.11 -7.15
CA SER A 166 2.81 8.37 -5.75
C SER A 166 3.89 9.44 -5.65
N LEU A 167 3.81 10.21 -4.59
CA LEU A 167 4.89 11.07 -4.10
C LEU A 167 5.23 10.58 -2.69
N ASN A 168 6.51 10.44 -2.37
CA ASN A 168 6.99 10.27 -1.02
C ASN A 168 7.93 11.43 -0.71
N ALA A 169 7.58 12.22 0.29
CA ALA A 169 8.40 13.32 0.80
C ALA A 169 8.86 12.96 2.21
N GLU A 170 10.16 12.93 2.41
CA GLU A 170 10.80 12.66 3.69
C GLU A 170 11.72 13.81 4.03
N TYR A 171 11.45 14.47 5.15
CA TYR A 171 12.22 15.61 5.63
C TYR A 171 12.84 15.28 6.98
N ASP A 172 14.16 15.33 7.05
CA ASP A 172 14.95 15.15 8.27
C ASP A 172 15.61 16.49 8.64
N MET A 173 15.29 16.99 9.81
CA MET A 173 15.84 18.28 10.28
C MET A 173 17.31 18.20 10.66
N LEU A 174 17.85 17.02 10.91
CA LEU A 174 19.21 16.84 11.44
C LEU A 174 20.17 16.28 10.39
N ASP A 175 19.66 15.55 9.40
CA ASP A 175 20.51 14.93 8.38
C ASP A 175 21.09 15.96 7.38
N SER A 176 22.23 15.62 6.84
CA SER A 176 22.86 16.31 5.71
C SER A 176 21.99 16.24 4.45
N ASN A 177 21.25 15.15 4.27
CA ASN A 177 20.26 14.96 3.23
C ASN A 177 18.86 15.34 3.77
N TYR A 178 18.61 16.62 3.93
CA TYR A 178 17.47 17.11 4.69
C TYR A 178 16.10 16.86 4.02
N LEU A 179 16.05 16.59 2.70
CA LEU A 179 14.79 16.34 2.00
C LEU A 179 14.99 15.31 0.89
N ASN A 180 14.21 14.24 0.97
CA ASN A 180 14.11 13.23 -0.08
C ASN A 180 12.71 13.28 -0.70
N LEU A 181 12.64 13.41 -2.03
CA LEU A 181 11.39 13.39 -2.79
C LEU A 181 11.43 12.26 -3.80
N ASP A 182 10.58 11.24 -3.59
CA ASP A 182 10.38 10.16 -4.57
C ASP A 182 9.05 10.39 -5.27
N TYR A 183 9.05 10.52 -6.58
CA TYR A 183 7.83 10.49 -7.36
C TYR A 183 7.90 9.40 -8.41
N GLY A 184 6.84 8.61 -8.47
CA GLY A 184 6.78 7.46 -9.34
C GLY A 184 5.37 7.11 -9.76
N ALA A 185 5.30 6.35 -10.85
CA ALA A 185 4.04 5.81 -11.32
C ALA A 185 4.23 4.39 -11.87
N GLY A 186 3.14 3.63 -11.90
CA GLY A 186 3.17 2.31 -12.48
C GLY A 186 1.96 1.45 -12.17
N PRO A 187 1.88 0.25 -12.77
CA PRO A 187 0.76 -0.66 -12.61
C PRO A 187 0.72 -1.29 -11.23
N GLY A 188 -0.49 -1.52 -10.75
CA GLY A 188 -0.79 -2.28 -9.56
C GLY A 188 -1.78 -3.40 -9.82
N TYR A 189 -1.68 -4.43 -9.02
CA TYR A 189 -2.59 -5.57 -9.05
C TYR A 189 -3.08 -5.89 -7.65
N ARG A 190 -4.40 -6.00 -7.51
CA ARG A 190 -5.12 -6.34 -6.29
C ARG A 190 -5.67 -7.75 -6.39
N PHE A 191 -5.19 -8.66 -5.53
CA PHE A 191 -5.69 -10.02 -5.47
C PHE A 191 -7.02 -10.09 -4.74
N TRP A 192 -7.13 -9.37 -3.61
CA TRP A 192 -8.39 -9.21 -2.85
C TRP A 192 -8.37 -7.89 -2.09
N ASN A 193 -9.55 -7.35 -1.83
CA ASN A 193 -9.75 -6.14 -1.05
C ASN A 193 -11.07 -6.24 -0.27
N GLU A 194 -10.99 -6.84 0.88
CA GLU A 194 -12.04 -6.88 1.88
C GLU A 194 -11.68 -5.94 3.04
N ARG A 195 -12.59 -5.70 3.95
CA ARG A 195 -12.35 -4.75 5.06
C ARG A 195 -11.04 -4.96 5.82
N ARG A 196 -10.67 -6.23 6.10
CA ARG A 196 -9.47 -6.62 6.85
C ARG A 196 -8.57 -7.58 6.08
N ARG A 197 -8.93 -7.90 4.84
CA ARG A 197 -8.16 -8.79 3.99
C ARG A 197 -7.76 -8.04 2.73
N ARG A 198 -6.47 -7.83 2.57
CA ARG A 198 -5.90 -7.10 1.42
C ARG A 198 -4.63 -7.79 0.95
N LEU A 199 -4.45 -7.89 -0.34
CA LEU A 199 -3.17 -8.17 -0.96
C LEU A 199 -3.08 -7.37 -2.24
N GLU A 200 -2.17 -6.42 -2.25
CA GLU A 200 -1.87 -5.58 -3.41
C GLU A 200 -0.37 -5.55 -3.66
N PHE A 201 0.01 -5.55 -4.94
CA PHE A 201 1.35 -5.27 -5.39
C PHE A 201 1.33 -4.11 -6.38
N VAL A 202 2.34 -3.26 -6.32
CA VAL A 202 2.49 -2.11 -7.23
C VAL A 202 3.93 -2.03 -7.70
N ALA A 203 4.14 -2.19 -9.01
CA ALA A 203 5.43 -1.96 -9.64
C ALA A 203 5.47 -0.52 -10.15
N GLN A 204 6.50 0.24 -9.80
CA GLN A 204 6.63 1.64 -10.20
C GLN A 204 8.02 1.93 -10.73
N THR A 205 8.11 2.90 -11.63
CA THR A 205 9.35 3.57 -11.99
C THR A 205 9.21 5.06 -11.68
N GLY A 206 10.31 5.71 -11.40
CA GLY A 206 10.28 7.11 -10.98
C GLY A 206 11.65 7.72 -10.78
N LEU A 207 11.65 8.83 -10.09
CA LEU A 207 12.84 9.60 -9.78
C LEU A 207 12.84 9.99 -8.30
N ARG A 208 13.96 9.71 -7.62
CA ARG A 208 14.28 10.20 -6.27
C ARG A 208 15.14 11.44 -6.40
N LYS A 209 14.71 12.54 -5.79
CA LYS A 209 15.49 13.77 -5.62
C LYS A 209 15.94 13.91 -4.18
N ILE A 210 17.24 13.97 -3.99
CA ILE A 210 17.87 14.19 -2.67
C ILE A 210 18.38 15.61 -2.61
N TYR A 211 17.95 16.37 -1.62
CA TYR A 211 18.39 17.73 -1.35
C TYR A 211 19.39 17.74 -0.20
N VAL A 212 20.58 18.26 -0.47
CA VAL A 212 21.73 18.24 0.44
C VAL A 212 21.98 19.63 1.01
N ARG A 213 22.31 19.72 2.31
CA ARG A 213 22.66 20.98 2.98
C ARG A 213 23.99 21.54 2.45
N GLU A 214 24.11 22.88 2.45
CA GLU A 214 25.29 23.61 1.97
C GLU A 214 26.56 23.27 2.73
N ASP A 215 26.44 23.13 4.04
CA ASP A 215 27.52 22.89 4.99
C ASP A 215 27.94 21.43 5.10
N SER A 216 27.24 20.53 4.38
CA SER A 216 27.56 19.12 4.40
C SER A 216 28.75 18.81 3.47
N GLY A 217 29.71 18.03 3.95
CA GLY A 217 30.81 17.50 3.12
C GLY A 217 30.36 16.64 1.92
N ILE A 218 29.10 16.18 1.93
CA ILE A 218 28.47 15.39 0.88
C ILE A 218 28.40 16.17 -0.44
N GLY A 219 28.12 17.48 -0.39
CA GLY A 219 28.07 18.33 -1.60
C GLY A 219 29.35 18.29 -2.44
N VAL A 220 30.51 18.06 -1.82
CA VAL A 220 31.79 17.92 -2.51
C VAL A 220 31.81 16.66 -3.39
N LEU A 221 31.22 15.56 -2.94
CA LEU A 221 31.15 14.28 -3.67
C LEU A 221 30.31 14.39 -4.95
N PHE A 222 29.39 15.35 -5.00
CA PHE A 222 28.51 15.60 -6.14
C PHE A 222 28.87 16.87 -6.93
N ARG A 223 30.14 17.30 -6.87
CA ARG A 223 30.68 18.47 -7.59
C ARG A 223 29.96 19.78 -7.27
N GLY A 224 29.50 19.95 -6.04
CA GLY A 224 28.76 21.10 -5.56
C GLY A 224 27.27 21.11 -5.91
N ASN A 225 26.74 20.06 -6.56
CA ASN A 225 25.32 19.91 -6.77
C ASN A 225 24.61 19.65 -5.45
N ARG A 226 23.57 20.42 -5.17
CA ARG A 226 22.72 20.29 -3.98
C ARG A 226 21.50 19.42 -4.20
N ILE A 227 21.19 19.08 -5.45
CA ILE A 227 20.08 18.22 -5.83
C ILE A 227 20.67 17.06 -6.61
N ILE A 228 20.38 15.87 -6.12
CA ILE A 228 20.90 14.63 -6.69
C ILE A 228 19.70 13.81 -7.14
N ASP A 229 19.69 13.42 -8.41
CA ASP A 229 18.60 12.71 -9.05
C ASP A 229 18.97 11.24 -9.25
N TYR A 230 18.16 10.33 -8.68
CA TYR A 230 18.31 8.88 -8.83
C TYR A 230 17.08 8.29 -9.51
N PRO A 231 17.14 7.91 -10.78
CA PRO A 231 16.09 7.09 -11.39
C PRO A 231 15.99 5.75 -10.68
N PHE A 232 14.75 5.31 -10.41
CA PHE A 232 14.51 4.05 -9.72
C PHE A 232 13.41 3.19 -10.35
N ALA A 233 13.45 1.89 -10.04
CA ALA A 233 12.32 1.00 -10.13
C ALA A 233 12.01 0.44 -8.74
N SER A 234 10.73 0.24 -8.43
CA SER A 234 10.30 -0.28 -7.13
C SER A 234 9.15 -1.26 -7.23
N MET A 235 9.06 -2.13 -6.23
CA MET A 235 7.94 -3.02 -5.98
C MET A 235 7.43 -2.75 -4.57
N ASN A 236 6.14 -2.39 -4.46
CA ASN A 236 5.48 -2.17 -3.18
C ASN A 236 4.46 -3.27 -2.92
N TRP A 237 4.25 -3.65 -1.65
CA TRP A 237 3.21 -4.59 -1.25
C TRP A 237 2.44 -4.09 -0.02
N ASP A 238 1.16 -4.44 0.04
CA ASP A 238 0.28 -4.27 1.21
C ASP A 238 -0.49 -5.58 1.41
N TYR A 239 -0.18 -6.28 2.48
CA TYR A 239 -0.82 -7.53 2.89
C TYR A 239 -1.47 -7.38 4.24
N ARG A 240 -2.72 -7.85 4.35
CA ARG A 240 -3.49 -7.94 5.59
C ARG A 240 -4.34 -9.20 5.54
N GLN A 241 -4.37 -9.91 6.66
CA GLN A 241 -5.15 -11.14 6.80
C GLN A 241 -5.67 -11.28 8.22
N PRO A 242 -7.01 -11.37 8.44
CA PRO A 242 -7.55 -11.71 9.74
C PRO A 242 -7.19 -13.15 10.11
N ILE A 243 -6.87 -13.35 11.38
CA ILE A 243 -6.54 -14.66 11.94
C ILE A 243 -7.83 -15.25 12.54
N PRO A 244 -8.35 -16.38 12.05
CA PRO A 244 -9.66 -16.92 12.45
C PRO A 244 -9.74 -17.33 13.92
N LEU A 245 -8.59 -17.71 14.54
CA LEU A 245 -8.50 -18.25 15.89
C LEU A 245 -9.05 -17.33 17.00
N TRP A 246 -9.13 -16.01 16.77
CA TRP A 246 -9.52 -15.02 17.78
C TRP A 246 -10.75 -14.21 17.36
N ARG A 247 -11.75 -14.89 16.79
CA ARG A 247 -13.01 -14.28 16.30
C ARG A 247 -12.75 -13.08 15.37
N GLU A 248 -11.74 -13.20 14.52
CA GLU A 248 -11.31 -12.17 13.57
C GLU A 248 -10.89 -10.83 14.20
N LYS A 249 -10.65 -10.80 15.52
CA LYS A 249 -10.14 -9.61 16.19
C LYS A 249 -8.64 -9.41 16.00
N LEU A 250 -7.92 -10.45 15.60
CA LEU A 250 -6.49 -10.40 15.32
C LEU A 250 -6.24 -10.37 13.81
N GLU A 251 -5.38 -9.47 13.36
CA GLU A 251 -4.98 -9.31 11.97
C GLU A 251 -3.46 -9.38 11.86
N LEU A 252 -2.97 -10.22 10.96
CA LEU A 252 -1.59 -10.18 10.49
C LEU A 252 -1.48 -9.18 9.37
N PHE A 253 -0.45 -8.34 9.39
CA PHE A 253 -0.16 -7.43 8.29
C PHE A 253 1.32 -7.43 7.93
N SER A 254 1.60 -7.14 6.65
CA SER A 254 2.92 -6.84 6.13
C SER A 254 2.80 -5.80 5.03
N GLN A 255 3.63 -4.78 5.07
CA GLN A 255 3.71 -3.77 4.03
C GLN A 255 5.17 -3.39 3.81
N GLY A 256 5.50 -3.00 2.59
CA GLY A 256 6.86 -2.56 2.32
C GLY A 256 7.11 -2.19 0.87
N ARG A 257 8.37 -1.86 0.64
CA ARG A 257 8.89 -1.41 -0.66
C ARG A 257 10.28 -2.02 -0.85
N TYR A 258 10.49 -2.58 -2.02
CA TYR A 258 11.81 -2.85 -2.58
C TYR A 258 12.10 -1.82 -3.66
N LEU A 259 13.23 -1.15 -3.61
CA LEU A 259 13.65 -0.15 -4.58
C LEU A 259 15.04 -0.49 -5.10
N THR A 260 15.24 -0.36 -6.41
CA THR A 260 16.56 -0.45 -7.05
C THR A 260 16.81 0.79 -7.89
N TYR A 261 18.01 1.32 -7.79
CA TYR A 261 18.44 2.48 -8.57
C TYR A 261 18.86 2.04 -9.96
N LEU A 262 18.41 2.77 -11.00
CA LEU A 262 18.62 2.42 -12.40
C LEU A 262 19.84 3.15 -12.99
N ASP A 263 20.22 4.28 -12.41
CA ASP A 263 21.35 5.09 -12.80
C ASP A 263 22.01 5.75 -11.57
N GLN A 264 23.28 6.10 -11.71
CA GLN A 264 24.10 6.66 -10.65
C GLN A 264 24.61 8.06 -11.07
N PRO A 265 24.17 9.12 -10.38
CA PRO A 265 24.58 10.49 -10.70
C PRO A 265 26.05 10.79 -10.38
N SER A 266 26.67 9.97 -9.55
CA SER A 266 28.06 10.12 -9.16
C SER A 266 28.79 8.78 -9.14
N PRO A 267 30.03 8.70 -9.67
CA PRO A 267 30.85 7.50 -9.55
C PRO A 267 31.40 7.32 -8.13
N TYR A 268 31.30 8.32 -7.26
CA TYR A 268 31.87 8.29 -5.90
C TYR A 268 30.88 7.78 -4.85
N PHE A 269 29.59 7.90 -5.12
CA PHE A 269 28.53 7.45 -4.21
C PHE A 269 27.47 6.70 -4.99
N ILE A 270 27.48 5.40 -4.86
CA ILE A 270 26.62 4.47 -5.58
C ILE A 270 25.58 3.94 -4.63
N ARG A 271 24.32 4.10 -4.96
CA ARG A 271 23.18 3.44 -4.29
C ARG A 271 22.70 2.29 -5.16
N ASN A 272 22.64 1.10 -4.59
CA ASN A 272 22.19 -0.07 -5.34
C ASN A 272 20.72 -0.38 -5.09
N ARG A 273 20.36 -0.56 -3.83
CA ARG A 273 19.02 -1.03 -3.43
C ARG A 273 18.66 -0.55 -2.05
N ASP A 274 17.35 -0.31 -1.85
CA ASP A 274 16.74 -0.03 -0.56
C ASP A 274 15.57 -0.99 -0.35
N ILE A 275 15.43 -1.50 0.85
CA ILE A 275 14.28 -2.28 1.29
C ILE A 275 13.74 -1.64 2.55
N THR A 276 12.48 -1.24 2.51
CA THR A 276 11.76 -0.80 3.70
C THR A 276 10.56 -1.72 3.89
N GLY A 277 10.29 -2.14 5.10
CA GLY A 277 9.15 -3.00 5.32
C GLY A 277 8.75 -3.09 6.78
N SER A 278 7.51 -3.48 6.99
CA SER A 278 6.98 -3.78 8.30
C SER A 278 6.15 -5.06 8.27
N VAL A 279 6.23 -5.80 9.36
CA VAL A 279 5.38 -6.95 9.65
C VAL A 279 4.86 -6.84 11.07
N GLY A 280 3.61 -7.23 11.30
CA GLY A 280 3.07 -7.12 12.64
C GLY A 280 1.71 -7.75 12.82
N LEU A 281 1.20 -7.59 14.04
CA LEU A 281 -0.11 -8.06 14.47
C LEU A 281 -0.92 -6.88 14.99
N ARG A 282 -2.21 -6.84 14.65
CA ARG A 282 -3.17 -5.87 15.16
C ARG A 282 -4.28 -6.58 15.88
N TYR A 283 -4.57 -6.16 17.10
CA TYR A 283 -5.73 -6.61 17.87
C TYR A 283 -6.77 -5.50 17.94
N TYR A 284 -7.97 -5.77 17.47
CA TYR A 284 -9.10 -4.83 17.48
C TYR A 284 -9.96 -5.04 18.74
N PHE A 285 -9.98 -4.04 19.61
CA PHE A 285 -10.90 -4.04 20.76
C PHE A 285 -12.35 -3.85 20.29
N ASN A 286 -12.52 -2.93 19.33
CA ASN A 286 -13.77 -2.64 18.64
C ASN A 286 -13.45 -2.11 17.21
N ASP A 287 -14.46 -1.57 16.51
CA ASP A 287 -14.31 -1.06 15.15
C ASP A 287 -13.41 0.19 15.05
N HIS A 288 -13.20 0.89 16.16
CA HIS A 288 -12.49 2.17 16.20
C HIS A 288 -11.14 2.10 16.94
N LEU A 289 -10.95 1.17 17.86
CA LEU A 289 -9.75 1.11 18.71
C LEU A 289 -8.99 -0.19 18.48
N ARG A 290 -7.68 -0.07 18.28
CA ARG A 290 -6.78 -1.20 18.07
C ARG A 290 -5.47 -1.02 18.82
N LEU A 291 -4.86 -2.15 19.18
CA LEU A 291 -3.47 -2.27 19.62
C LEU A 291 -2.69 -2.98 18.52
N SER A 292 -1.56 -2.45 18.12
CA SER A 292 -0.70 -3.08 17.12
C SER A 292 0.74 -3.21 17.62
N TRP A 293 1.32 -4.38 17.38
CA TRP A 293 2.75 -4.60 17.47
C TRP A 293 3.32 -4.77 16.06
N SER A 294 4.40 -4.07 15.75
CA SER A 294 5.11 -4.18 14.48
C SER A 294 6.61 -4.27 14.66
N SER A 295 7.25 -4.96 13.74
CA SER A 295 8.67 -4.92 13.48
C SER A 295 8.89 -4.24 12.13
N GLU A 296 9.61 -3.14 12.14
CA GLU A 296 9.98 -2.38 10.95
C GLU A 296 11.45 -2.65 10.63
N MET A 297 11.77 -2.76 9.36
CA MET A 297 13.10 -2.97 8.84
C MET A 297 13.38 -1.95 7.74
N GLU A 298 14.52 -1.30 7.84
CA GLU A 298 15.12 -0.49 6.77
C GLU A 298 16.48 -1.11 6.44
N TRP A 299 16.72 -1.35 5.16
CA TRP A 299 17.97 -1.91 4.66
C TRP A 299 18.40 -1.18 3.42
N GLU A 300 19.66 -0.72 3.42
CA GLU A 300 20.30 -0.04 2.31
C GLU A 300 21.58 -0.74 1.89
N ASP A 301 21.87 -0.79 0.60
CA ASP A 301 23.07 -1.35 -0.01
C ASP A 301 23.65 -0.35 -1.00
N GLY A 302 24.94 -0.04 -0.82
CA GLY A 302 25.63 0.92 -1.68
C GLY A 302 27.15 0.82 -1.56
N GLU A 303 27.83 1.69 -2.30
CA GLU A 303 29.29 1.74 -2.36
C GLU A 303 29.75 3.21 -2.32
N VAL A 304 30.82 3.46 -1.59
CA VAL A 304 31.49 4.77 -1.55
C VAL A 304 32.90 4.59 -2.11
N HIS A 305 33.22 5.35 -3.15
CA HIS A 305 34.52 5.32 -3.83
C HIS A 305 35.27 6.61 -3.56
N PHE A 306 36.33 6.54 -2.78
CA PHE A 306 37.32 7.62 -2.65
C PHE A 306 38.60 7.25 -3.37
N VAL A 307 39.45 8.25 -3.63
CA VAL A 307 40.74 8.03 -4.31
C VAL A 307 41.55 6.94 -3.59
N GLY A 308 41.58 5.73 -4.18
CA GLY A 308 42.29 4.57 -3.65
C GLY A 308 41.56 3.74 -2.60
N LEU A 309 40.30 4.04 -2.28
CA LEU A 309 39.48 3.29 -1.32
C LEU A 309 38.09 3.02 -1.92
N GLU A 310 37.70 1.75 -2.02
CA GLU A 310 36.35 1.32 -2.28
C GLU A 310 35.76 0.75 -1.00
N GLN A 311 34.70 1.33 -0.50
CA GLN A 311 34.02 0.84 0.70
C GLN A 311 32.57 0.52 0.36
N LYS A 312 32.21 -0.76 0.47
CA LYS A 312 30.82 -1.20 0.42
C LYS A 312 30.18 -0.97 1.78
N TYR A 313 29.00 -0.38 1.78
CA TYR A 313 28.22 -0.26 2.98
C TYR A 313 26.91 -1.04 2.84
N LYS A 314 26.52 -1.66 3.94
CA LYS A 314 25.22 -2.28 4.12
C LYS A 314 24.71 -1.83 5.48
N GLU A 315 23.65 -1.06 5.44
CA GLU A 315 23.03 -0.58 6.66
C GLU A 315 21.72 -1.33 6.88
N THR A 316 21.47 -1.75 8.11
CA THR A 316 20.23 -2.44 8.47
C THR A 316 19.77 -1.90 9.81
N GLU A 317 18.58 -1.33 9.80
CA GLU A 317 17.92 -0.86 11.01
C GLU A 317 16.67 -1.70 11.28
N PHE A 318 16.48 -2.07 12.55
CA PHE A 318 15.25 -2.73 13.03
C PHE A 318 14.64 -1.92 14.15
N ARG A 319 13.33 -1.68 14.02
CA ARG A 319 12.53 -1.02 15.06
C ARG A 319 11.34 -1.89 15.44
N HIS A 320 11.09 -2.03 16.75
CA HIS A 320 9.92 -2.73 17.26
C HIS A 320 9.00 -1.72 17.94
N LEU A 321 7.77 -1.64 17.50
CA LEU A 321 6.80 -0.64 17.94
C LEU A 321 5.57 -1.31 18.52
N LEU A 322 5.08 -0.76 19.64
CA LEU A 322 3.76 -1.07 20.18
C LEU A 322 2.93 0.20 20.12
N ASN A 323 1.89 0.19 19.29
CA ASN A 323 1.09 1.37 19.00
C ASN A 323 -0.35 1.18 19.45
N LEU A 324 -0.92 2.21 20.07
CA LEU A 324 -2.36 2.35 20.26
C LEU A 324 -2.91 3.16 19.09
N GLY A 325 -3.88 2.63 18.37
CA GLY A 325 -4.41 3.24 17.16
C GLY A 325 -5.91 3.40 17.21
N ALA A 326 -6.39 4.44 16.53
CA ALA A 326 -7.79 4.69 16.26
C ALA A 326 -8.09 4.64 14.75
N SER A 327 -9.32 4.24 14.39
CA SER A 327 -9.78 4.22 13.00
C SER A 327 -11.25 4.63 12.91
N PHE A 328 -11.65 5.17 11.77
CA PHE A 328 -13.04 5.54 11.43
C PHE A 328 -13.39 5.12 10.02
#